data_54f5f40706ff113d75002262194d17a0
#
_entry.id   54f5f40706ff113d75002262194d17a0
#
_cell.length_a   1.000
_cell.length_b   1.000
_cell.length_c   1.000
_cell.angle_alpha   90.00
_cell.angle_beta   90.00
_cell.angle_gamma   90.00
#
_symmetry.space_group_name_H-M   'P 1'
#
loop_
_entity.id
_entity.type
_entity.pdbx_description
1 polymer ?
#
loop_
_entity_poly.entity_id
_entity_poly.type
_entity_poly.pdbx_seq_one_letter_code
_entity_poly.pdbx_strand_id
1 'polypeptide(L)'
;MKTLWQHCHVATMANGKYSIIEDAAMVTAGSLIEWVGPRSQAPTADYAQVHDLQGAWVTPGLIDCHTHTVFGGNRSGEFEQRLEGVSYAEIAAKGGGIASTVRATRAASEDELFLSAEKRLRSLLRDGVTTVEIKSGYGLDLANERKM
;
A
#
# COMPACT_ATOMS: atom_id res chain seq x y z
N MET A 1 22.76 16.25 -3.74
CA MET A 1 21.95 17.47 -3.97
C MET A 1 20.86 17.50 -2.92
N LYS A 2 20.55 18.69 -2.35
CA LYS A 2 19.51 18.84 -1.33
C LYS A 2 18.21 19.36 -1.94
N THR A 3 17.08 18.86 -1.44
CA THR A 3 15.75 19.30 -1.81
C THR A 3 15.01 19.80 -0.57
N LEU A 4 14.39 20.98 -0.69
CA LEU A 4 13.52 21.54 0.34
C LEU A 4 12.05 21.26 0.00
N TRP A 5 11.33 20.74 0.97
CA TRP A 5 9.88 20.56 0.95
C TRP A 5 9.31 21.50 2.01
N GLN A 6 8.44 22.43 1.63
CA GLN A 6 7.95 23.45 2.55
C GLN A 6 6.46 23.69 2.46
N HIS A 7 5.91 24.51 3.34
CA HIS A 7 4.48 24.78 3.49
C HIS A 7 3.68 23.48 3.63
N CYS A 8 4.03 22.66 4.61
CA CYS A 8 3.35 21.41 4.92
C CYS A 8 3.08 21.28 6.42
N HIS A 9 2.26 20.31 6.77
CA HIS A 9 2.13 19.81 8.14
C HIS A 9 2.78 18.43 8.18
N VAL A 10 3.60 18.18 9.19
CA VAL A 10 4.31 16.90 9.32
C VAL A 10 3.85 16.17 10.56
N ALA A 11 3.39 14.92 10.40
CA ALA A 11 3.22 13.99 11.50
C ALA A 11 4.44 13.07 11.53
N THR A 12 5.39 13.35 12.42
CA THR A 12 6.68 12.65 12.43
C THR A 12 6.60 11.22 12.95
N MET A 13 5.53 10.88 13.67
CA MET A 13 5.31 9.60 14.37
C MET A 13 6.43 9.27 15.37
N ALA A 14 7.20 10.27 15.79
CA ALA A 14 8.31 10.08 16.71
C ALA A 14 7.82 9.62 18.08
N ASN A 15 8.56 8.67 18.67
CA ASN A 15 8.26 8.10 20.00
C ASN A 15 6.84 7.52 20.15
N GLY A 16 6.28 6.98 19.08
CA GLY A 16 4.94 6.38 19.09
C GLY A 16 3.79 7.37 19.23
N LYS A 17 4.04 8.64 18.94
CA LYS A 17 3.04 9.72 18.93
C LYS A 17 3.00 10.38 17.57
N TYR A 18 1.89 11.02 17.24
CA TYR A 18 1.79 11.78 15.98
C TYR A 18 2.86 12.85 15.86
N SER A 19 3.21 13.53 16.97
CA SER A 19 4.25 14.55 17.03
C SER A 19 4.15 15.52 15.86
N ILE A 20 3.02 16.24 15.80
CA ILE A 20 2.64 17.13 14.71
C ILE A 20 3.49 18.39 14.74
N ILE A 21 4.00 18.80 13.59
CA ILE A 21 4.64 20.09 13.34
C ILE A 21 3.80 20.82 12.29
N GLU A 22 3.12 21.88 12.72
CA GLU A 22 2.37 22.76 11.82
C GLU A 22 3.31 23.74 11.13
N ASP A 23 2.95 24.19 9.90
CA ASP A 23 3.81 25.04 9.06
C ASP A 23 5.25 24.55 9.05
N ALA A 24 5.42 23.31 8.65
CA ALA A 24 6.69 22.61 8.65
C ALA A 24 7.44 22.77 7.33
N ALA A 25 8.73 22.41 7.38
CA ALA A 25 9.53 22.09 6.22
C ALA A 25 10.39 20.84 6.49
N MET A 26 10.85 20.22 5.42
CA MET A 26 11.73 19.05 5.45
C MET A 26 12.83 19.23 4.41
N VAL A 27 14.05 18.84 4.76
CA VAL A 27 15.19 18.80 3.84
C VAL A 27 15.59 17.35 3.59
N THR A 28 15.67 16.97 2.33
CA THR A 28 16.16 15.66 1.93
C THR A 28 17.45 15.77 1.12
N ALA A 29 18.33 14.77 1.24
CA ALA A 29 19.51 14.59 0.40
C ALA A 29 19.54 13.15 -0.12
N GLY A 30 19.24 12.98 -1.41
CA GLY A 30 19.02 11.66 -1.99
C GLY A 30 17.85 10.95 -1.28
N SER A 31 18.10 9.79 -0.70
CA SER A 31 17.10 8.97 0.02
C SER A 31 17.00 9.28 1.51
N LEU A 32 17.74 10.26 2.02
CA LEU A 32 17.79 10.56 3.45
C LEU A 32 17.05 11.87 3.78
N ILE A 33 16.33 11.87 4.91
CA ILE A 33 15.83 13.09 5.54
C ILE A 33 16.97 13.63 6.40
N GLU A 34 17.48 14.81 6.05
CA GLU A 34 18.55 15.47 6.81
C GLU A 34 17.99 16.34 7.94
N TRP A 35 16.80 16.90 7.71
CA TRP A 35 16.19 17.79 8.68
C TRP A 35 14.67 17.83 8.49
N VAL A 36 13.94 17.99 9.59
CA VAL A 36 12.49 18.25 9.63
C VAL A 36 12.19 19.12 10.85
N GLY A 37 11.35 20.14 10.67
CA GLY A 37 11.00 21.05 11.75
C GLY A 37 10.10 22.20 11.30
N PRO A 38 9.83 23.19 12.18
CA PRO A 38 9.09 24.38 11.81
C PRO A 38 9.76 25.11 10.65
N ARG A 39 8.98 25.50 9.64
CA ARG A 39 9.50 26.15 8.41
C ARG A 39 10.37 27.39 8.69
N SER A 40 10.02 28.14 9.74
CA SER A 40 10.81 29.31 10.17
C SER A 40 12.23 28.98 10.65
N GLN A 41 12.50 27.72 10.93
CA GLN A 41 13.80 27.21 11.38
C GLN A 41 14.53 26.39 10.30
N ALA A 42 13.98 26.38 9.08
CA ALA A 42 14.59 25.62 7.99
C ALA A 42 16.03 26.08 7.73
N PRO A 43 17.00 25.16 7.60
CA PRO A 43 18.39 25.53 7.32
C PRO A 43 18.51 26.34 6.03
N THR A 44 19.32 27.37 6.06
CA THR A 44 19.69 28.11 4.85
C THR A 44 20.74 27.30 4.09
N ALA A 45 20.43 26.90 2.87
CA ALA A 45 21.35 26.16 2.01
C ALA A 45 21.01 26.40 0.52
N ASP A 46 21.93 26.06 -0.37
CA ASP A 46 21.66 26.00 -1.79
C ASP A 46 20.88 24.72 -2.12
N TYR A 47 19.58 24.87 -2.26
CA TYR A 47 18.69 23.76 -2.63
C TYR A 47 18.63 23.59 -4.13
N ALA A 48 18.89 22.37 -4.61
CA ALA A 48 18.75 22.03 -6.01
C ALA A 48 17.28 22.05 -6.48
N GLN A 49 16.35 21.77 -5.55
CA GLN A 49 14.92 21.81 -5.79
C GLN A 49 14.20 22.34 -4.54
N VAL A 50 13.12 23.08 -4.78
CA VAL A 50 12.20 23.54 -3.73
C VAL A 50 10.78 23.19 -4.13
N HIS A 51 10.09 22.45 -3.29
CA HIS A 51 8.70 22.06 -3.47
C HIS A 51 7.82 22.76 -2.44
N ASP A 52 6.80 23.46 -2.90
CA ASP A 52 5.73 24.01 -2.08
C ASP A 52 4.59 23.00 -2.00
N LEU A 53 4.31 22.49 -0.81
CA LEU A 53 3.29 21.47 -0.57
C LEU A 53 1.91 22.05 -0.25
N GLN A 54 1.76 23.39 -0.26
CA GLN A 54 0.49 24.10 -0.16
C GLN A 54 -0.40 23.68 1.03
N GLY A 55 0.20 23.38 2.15
CA GLY A 55 -0.48 22.95 3.36
C GLY A 55 -0.82 21.44 3.40
N ALA A 56 -0.27 20.65 2.49
CA ALA A 56 -0.46 19.19 2.53
C ALA A 56 0.17 18.55 3.77
N TRP A 57 -0.38 17.40 4.16
CA TRP A 57 0.19 16.58 5.23
C TRP A 57 1.29 15.68 4.70
N VAL A 58 2.37 15.59 5.46
CA VAL A 58 3.48 14.65 5.23
C VAL A 58 3.54 13.69 6.41
N THR A 59 3.54 12.41 6.12
CA THR A 59 3.64 11.32 7.08
C THR A 59 4.74 10.35 6.66
N PRO A 60 5.28 9.52 7.54
CA PRO A 60 6.00 8.33 7.11
C PRO A 60 5.14 7.50 6.15
N GLY A 61 5.79 6.84 5.21
CA GLY A 61 5.10 5.92 4.29
C GLY A 61 4.33 4.85 5.07
N LEU A 62 3.12 4.52 4.60
CA LEU A 62 2.30 3.51 5.24
C LEU A 62 2.91 2.11 5.06
N ILE A 63 2.74 1.26 6.06
CA ILE A 63 3.17 -0.14 6.04
C ILE A 63 1.92 -1.00 6.09
N ASP A 64 1.70 -1.79 5.04
CA ASP A 64 0.71 -2.87 5.05
C ASP A 64 1.40 -4.15 5.52
N CYS A 65 1.12 -4.56 6.73
CA CYS A 65 1.80 -5.69 7.37
C CYS A 65 1.09 -7.03 7.17
N HIS A 66 -0.04 -7.08 6.45
CA HIS A 66 -0.74 -8.33 6.15
C HIS A 66 -1.73 -8.15 5.00
N THR A 67 -1.33 -8.54 3.80
CA THR A 67 -2.22 -8.53 2.65
C THR A 67 -1.97 -9.69 1.70
N HIS A 68 -3.05 -10.22 1.10
CA HIS A 68 -2.99 -11.25 0.07
C HIS A 68 -3.15 -10.59 -1.30
N THR A 69 -2.07 -10.06 -1.86
CA THR A 69 -2.10 -9.40 -3.17
C THR A 69 -1.96 -10.35 -4.34
N VAL A 70 -1.35 -11.52 -4.14
CA VAL A 70 -1.11 -12.52 -5.19
C VAL A 70 -2.20 -13.56 -5.16
N PHE A 71 -3.12 -13.52 -6.11
CA PHE A 71 -4.16 -14.53 -6.33
C PHE A 71 -4.79 -14.40 -7.72
N GLY A 72 -5.33 -15.49 -8.24
CA GLY A 72 -6.05 -15.54 -9.50
C GLY A 72 -7.56 -15.30 -9.34
N GLY A 73 -8.19 -14.87 -10.44
CA GLY A 73 -9.62 -14.63 -10.49
C GLY A 73 -10.11 -13.43 -9.68
N ASN A 74 -11.42 -13.33 -9.57
CA ASN A 74 -12.12 -12.37 -8.72
C ASN A 74 -13.42 -12.98 -8.21
N ARG A 75 -14.06 -12.32 -7.26
CA ARG A 75 -15.30 -12.78 -6.64
C ARG A 75 -16.42 -11.75 -6.77
N SER A 76 -16.38 -10.92 -7.80
CA SER A 76 -17.39 -9.87 -8.03
C SER A 76 -18.80 -10.45 -8.24
N GLY A 77 -18.93 -11.55 -8.97
CA GLY A 77 -20.21 -12.25 -9.13
C GLY A 77 -20.76 -12.85 -7.83
N GLU A 78 -19.88 -13.29 -6.92
CA GLU A 78 -20.32 -13.72 -5.58
C GLU A 78 -20.77 -12.52 -4.73
N PHE A 79 -20.15 -11.38 -4.89
CA PHE A 79 -20.58 -10.15 -4.23
C PHE A 79 -21.97 -9.71 -4.71
N GLU A 80 -22.22 -9.78 -6.02
CA GLU A 80 -23.53 -9.51 -6.62
C GLU A 80 -24.60 -10.44 -6.04
N GLN A 81 -24.37 -11.77 -6.03
CA GLN A 81 -25.28 -12.74 -5.42
C GLN A 81 -25.59 -12.42 -3.94
N ARG A 82 -24.62 -11.93 -3.18
CA ARG A 82 -24.84 -11.50 -1.79
C ARG A 82 -25.75 -10.28 -1.71
N LEU A 83 -25.63 -9.34 -2.63
CA LEU A 83 -26.54 -8.19 -2.70
C LEU A 83 -27.98 -8.62 -3.06
N GLU A 84 -28.13 -9.69 -3.82
CA GLU A 84 -29.41 -10.32 -4.15
C GLU A 84 -29.97 -11.20 -3.02
N GLY A 85 -29.27 -11.30 -1.89
CA GLY A 85 -29.72 -12.01 -0.69
C GLY A 85 -29.26 -13.48 -0.61
N VAL A 86 -28.42 -13.95 -1.53
CA VAL A 86 -27.85 -15.31 -1.45
C VAL A 86 -26.88 -15.38 -0.27
N SER A 87 -27.04 -16.38 0.58
CA SER A 87 -26.19 -16.58 1.74
C SER A 87 -24.77 -17.03 1.37
N TYR A 88 -23.80 -16.72 2.23
CA TYR A 88 -22.43 -17.21 2.03
C TYR A 88 -22.36 -18.75 2.00
N ALA A 89 -23.19 -19.43 2.80
CA ALA A 89 -23.24 -20.89 2.83
C ALA A 89 -23.68 -21.49 1.49
N GLU A 90 -24.69 -20.88 0.84
CA GLU A 90 -25.15 -21.31 -0.49
C GLU A 90 -24.10 -21.07 -1.58
N ILE A 91 -23.41 -19.92 -1.54
CA ILE A 91 -22.29 -19.61 -2.44
C ILE A 91 -21.17 -20.63 -2.25
N ALA A 92 -20.78 -20.91 -1.02
CA ALA A 92 -19.75 -21.88 -0.69
C ALA A 92 -20.13 -23.31 -1.12
N ALA A 93 -21.39 -23.73 -0.89
CA ALA A 93 -21.90 -25.05 -1.32
C ALA A 93 -21.85 -25.27 -2.85
N LYS A 94 -21.95 -24.17 -3.62
CA LYS A 94 -21.78 -24.14 -5.08
C LYS A 94 -20.33 -24.06 -5.53
N GLY A 95 -19.38 -24.16 -4.60
CA GLY A 95 -17.95 -24.10 -4.88
C GLY A 95 -17.38 -22.67 -5.00
N GLY A 96 -18.09 -21.68 -4.52
CA GLY A 96 -17.62 -20.30 -4.36
C GLY A 96 -16.73 -20.09 -3.13
N GLY A 97 -16.56 -18.84 -2.73
CA GLY A 97 -15.73 -18.48 -1.60
C GLY A 97 -14.24 -18.71 -1.85
N ILE A 98 -13.53 -19.12 -0.81
CA ILE A 98 -12.08 -19.38 -0.89
C ILE A 98 -11.76 -20.49 -1.91
N ALA A 99 -12.61 -21.48 -2.07
CA ALA A 99 -12.39 -22.57 -3.02
C ALA A 99 -12.34 -22.07 -4.49
N SER A 100 -13.13 -21.06 -4.83
CA SER A 100 -13.09 -20.39 -6.13
C SER A 100 -11.74 -19.70 -6.35
N THR A 101 -11.28 -18.92 -5.38
CA THR A 101 -9.97 -18.25 -5.44
C THR A 101 -8.81 -19.24 -5.56
N VAL A 102 -8.84 -20.33 -4.77
CA VAL A 102 -7.81 -21.39 -4.82
C VAL A 102 -7.74 -22.02 -6.21
N ARG A 103 -8.88 -22.40 -6.79
CA ARG A 103 -8.90 -22.98 -8.15
C ARG A 103 -8.33 -22.02 -9.18
N ALA A 104 -8.75 -20.75 -9.15
CA ALA A 104 -8.28 -19.73 -10.08
C ALA A 104 -6.78 -19.46 -9.92
N THR A 105 -6.27 -19.42 -8.69
CA THR A 105 -4.84 -19.21 -8.40
C THR A 105 -3.99 -20.39 -8.89
N ARG A 106 -4.44 -21.61 -8.66
CA ARG A 106 -3.75 -22.82 -9.15
C ARG A 106 -3.71 -22.90 -10.67
N ALA A 107 -4.80 -22.50 -11.33
CA ALA A 107 -4.91 -22.52 -12.79
C ALA A 107 -4.11 -21.39 -13.48
N ALA A 108 -3.90 -20.26 -12.81
CA ALA A 108 -3.20 -19.11 -13.36
C ALA A 108 -1.70 -19.37 -13.51
N SER A 109 -1.10 -18.84 -14.57
CA SER A 109 0.34 -18.79 -14.76
C SER A 109 1.00 -17.78 -13.80
N GLU A 110 2.33 -17.83 -13.67
CA GLU A 110 3.10 -16.84 -12.90
C GLU A 110 2.90 -15.43 -13.46
N ASP A 111 2.93 -15.27 -14.78
CA ASP A 111 2.72 -13.98 -15.46
C ASP A 111 1.33 -13.40 -15.17
N GLU A 112 0.27 -14.22 -15.22
CA GLU A 112 -1.10 -13.78 -14.90
C GLU A 112 -1.22 -13.36 -13.43
N LEU A 113 -0.61 -14.11 -12.52
CA LEU A 113 -0.56 -13.76 -11.10
C LEU A 113 0.22 -12.45 -10.87
N PHE A 114 1.38 -12.30 -11.52
CA PHE A 114 2.20 -11.09 -11.44
C PHE A 114 1.43 -9.86 -11.92
N LEU A 115 0.87 -9.89 -13.13
CA LEU A 115 0.14 -8.74 -13.71
C LEU A 115 -1.08 -8.36 -12.86
N SER A 116 -1.75 -9.33 -12.27
CA SER A 116 -2.89 -9.14 -11.39
C SER A 116 -2.46 -8.53 -10.04
N ALA A 117 -1.38 -9.03 -9.44
CA ALA A 117 -0.80 -8.51 -8.21
C ALA A 117 -0.25 -7.10 -8.39
N GLU A 118 0.43 -6.82 -9.50
CA GLU A 118 0.97 -5.49 -9.81
C GLU A 118 -0.12 -4.43 -9.79
N LYS A 119 -1.29 -4.68 -10.36
CA LYS A 119 -2.43 -3.74 -10.34
C LYS A 119 -2.86 -3.40 -8.91
N ARG A 120 -2.92 -4.41 -8.03
CA ARG A 120 -3.29 -4.23 -6.62
C ARG A 120 -2.22 -3.47 -5.85
N LEU A 121 -0.94 -3.81 -6.06
CA LEU A 121 0.19 -3.11 -5.45
C LEU A 121 0.25 -1.64 -5.89
N ARG A 122 -0.01 -1.35 -7.17
CA ARG A 122 -0.09 0.04 -7.65
C ARG A 122 -1.22 0.82 -7.01
N SER A 123 -2.35 0.19 -6.65
CA SER A 123 -3.41 0.85 -5.89
C SER A 123 -2.95 1.15 -4.46
N LEU A 124 -2.35 0.20 -3.77
CA LEU A 124 -1.78 0.42 -2.43
C LEU A 124 -0.73 1.54 -2.43
N LEU A 125 0.13 1.59 -3.45
CA LEU A 125 1.12 2.65 -3.60
C LEU A 125 0.47 4.04 -3.76
N ARG A 126 -0.63 4.15 -4.51
CA ARG A 126 -1.39 5.41 -4.65
C ARG A 126 -2.04 5.85 -3.34
N ASP A 127 -2.37 4.92 -2.47
CA ASP A 127 -2.93 5.18 -1.14
C ASP A 127 -1.83 5.49 -0.10
N GLY A 128 -0.55 5.57 -0.53
CA GLY A 128 0.59 5.96 0.32
C GLY A 128 1.31 4.78 0.98
N VAL A 129 0.99 3.54 0.63
CA VAL A 129 1.70 2.36 1.12
C VAL A 129 3.08 2.27 0.44
N THR A 130 4.14 2.23 1.23
CA THR A 130 5.53 2.15 0.75
C THR A 130 6.20 0.83 1.07
N THR A 131 5.63 0.06 1.99
CA THR A 131 6.13 -1.25 2.41
C THR A 131 4.96 -2.20 2.54
N VAL A 132 5.07 -3.38 1.96
CA VAL A 132 4.00 -4.39 1.96
C VAL A 132 4.57 -5.73 2.39
N GLU A 133 3.91 -6.37 3.34
CA GLU A 133 4.13 -7.78 3.64
C GLU A 133 3.07 -8.62 2.94
N ILE A 134 3.47 -9.28 1.85
CA ILE A 134 2.57 -10.13 1.06
C ILE A 134 2.47 -11.51 1.72
N LYS A 135 1.23 -11.95 1.96
CA LYS A 135 0.93 -13.30 2.44
C LYS A 135 0.50 -14.17 1.27
N SER A 136 1.07 -15.35 1.17
CA SER A 136 0.53 -16.45 0.37
C SER A 136 -0.64 -17.13 1.12
N GLY A 137 -1.31 -18.10 0.52
CA GLY A 137 -2.38 -18.84 1.21
C GLY A 137 -3.55 -19.25 0.30
N TYR A 138 -3.42 -19.04 -1.00
CA TYR A 138 -4.40 -19.51 -1.98
C TYR A 138 -3.87 -20.64 -2.87
N GLY A 139 -2.63 -21.09 -2.67
CA GLY A 139 -2.08 -22.26 -3.31
C GLY A 139 -2.53 -23.55 -2.63
N LEU A 140 -2.47 -23.61 -1.30
CA LEU A 140 -2.78 -24.73 -0.40
C LEU A 140 -1.97 -26.01 -0.69
N ASP A 141 -0.90 -25.90 -1.45
CA ASP A 141 0.13 -26.92 -1.61
C ASP A 141 1.48 -26.22 -1.92
N LEU A 142 2.57 -26.94 -1.71
CA LEU A 142 3.91 -26.38 -1.79
C LEU A 142 4.21 -25.78 -3.17
N ALA A 143 3.80 -26.42 -4.25
CA ALA A 143 4.10 -25.96 -5.62
C ALA A 143 3.37 -24.64 -5.93
N ASN A 144 2.09 -24.55 -5.59
CA ASN A 144 1.28 -23.37 -5.85
C ASN A 144 1.59 -22.20 -4.88
N GLU A 145 1.92 -22.47 -3.61
CA GLU A 145 2.36 -21.44 -2.68
C GLU A 145 3.73 -20.85 -3.10
N ARG A 146 4.63 -21.68 -3.64
CA ARG A 146 5.92 -21.19 -4.18
C ARG A 146 5.76 -20.40 -5.48
N LYS A 147 4.77 -20.75 -6.29
CA LYS A 147 4.43 -20.00 -7.53
C LYS A 147 3.94 -18.59 -7.19
N MET A 148 3.17 -18.42 -6.11
CA MET A 148 2.70 -17.13 -5.62
C MET A 148 3.84 -16.26 -5.06
#